data_ba467e169842e61fd0a856247a1fd3d1
#
_entry.id   ba467e169842e61fd0a856247a1fd3d1
#
_cell.length_a   1.000
_cell.length_b   1.000
_cell.length_c   1.000
_cell.angle_alpha   90.00
_cell.angle_beta   90.00
_cell.angle_gamma   90.00
#
_symmetry.space_group_name_H-M   'P 1'
#
loop_
_entity.id
_entity.type
_entity.pdbx_description
1 polymer ?
#
loop_
_entity_poly.entity_id
_entity_poly.type
_entity_poly.pdbx_seq_one_letter_code
_entity_poly.pdbx_strand_id
1 'polypeptide(L)'
;MKEKRLVLSNGKSFSGYGFGADRPAVCNIAFNTSVVGYQEIISDPSYTDQIVVMTYPVIGNYGITDEDFESRVMGIGGLVVREYCTTPSNFRFTKTLSELMEECSIPGIYGVDTRALTRALRDGGVMRAAIVDADMSIEQALELIAQTPVNHDVVAKVSCRKRWYSRTPNHKYDVVVVDCGVKRTIIEELNS
;
A
#
# COMPACT_ATOMS: atom_id res chain seq x y z
N MET A 1 7.18 15.89 -13.58
CA MET A 1 6.34 14.76 -13.12
C MET A 1 6.26 13.78 -14.27
N LYS A 2 6.49 12.50 -14.04
CA LYS A 2 6.46 11.47 -15.07
C LYS A 2 5.05 10.92 -15.22
N GLU A 3 4.55 10.85 -16.43
CA GLU A 3 3.24 10.26 -16.70
C GLU A 3 3.30 8.74 -16.51
N LYS A 4 2.31 8.21 -15.83
CA LYS A 4 2.15 6.77 -15.55
C LYS A 4 0.77 6.29 -15.97
N ARG A 5 0.65 4.99 -16.11
CA ARG A 5 -0.60 4.31 -16.42
C ARG A 5 -0.81 3.14 -15.47
N LEU A 6 -2.01 3.03 -14.94
CA LEU A 6 -2.49 1.83 -14.26
C LEU A 6 -3.27 1.00 -15.28
N VAL A 7 -2.88 -0.26 -15.48
CA VAL A 7 -3.58 -1.20 -16.36
C VAL A 7 -4.09 -2.37 -15.54
N LEU A 8 -5.37 -2.66 -15.64
CA LEU A 8 -6.00 -3.82 -15.00
C LEU A 8 -5.89 -5.05 -15.92
N SER A 9 -5.88 -6.24 -15.35
CA SER A 9 -5.79 -7.51 -16.12
C SER A 9 -6.96 -7.75 -17.08
N ASN A 10 -8.05 -6.98 -16.97
CA ASN A 10 -9.16 -6.99 -17.94
C ASN A 10 -9.02 -5.96 -19.07
N GLY A 11 -7.87 -5.30 -19.19
CA GLY A 11 -7.57 -4.32 -20.25
C GLY A 11 -8.04 -2.89 -19.95
N LYS A 12 -8.81 -2.64 -18.88
CA LYS A 12 -9.14 -1.26 -18.48
C LYS A 12 -7.87 -0.53 -18.01
N SER A 13 -7.74 0.73 -18.39
CA SER A 13 -6.58 1.54 -18.02
C SER A 13 -6.99 2.91 -17.47
N PHE A 14 -6.13 3.47 -16.63
CA PHE A 14 -6.30 4.77 -15.98
C PHE A 14 -4.96 5.51 -16.07
N SER A 15 -4.99 6.74 -16.56
CA SER A 15 -3.81 7.60 -16.64
C SER A 15 -3.64 8.42 -15.38
N GLY A 16 -2.40 8.80 -15.08
CA GLY A 16 -2.06 9.65 -13.94
C GLY A 16 -0.58 10.01 -13.96
N TYR A 17 -0.07 10.46 -12.84
CA TYR A 17 1.30 10.90 -12.66
C TYR A 17 1.98 10.08 -11.56
N GLY A 18 3.26 9.80 -11.73
CA GLY A 18 4.03 9.02 -10.77
C GLY A 18 4.45 9.82 -9.54
N PHE A 19 4.50 9.14 -8.39
CA PHE A 19 5.18 9.58 -7.18
C PHE A 19 5.77 8.36 -6.47
N GLY A 20 6.64 8.57 -5.46
CA GLY A 20 7.40 7.49 -4.89
C GLY A 20 8.44 6.93 -5.86
N ALA A 21 8.73 5.64 -5.78
CA ALA A 21 9.78 5.01 -6.59
C ALA A 21 9.42 4.96 -8.09
N ASP A 22 10.38 5.36 -8.94
CA ASP A 22 10.21 5.29 -10.41
C ASP A 22 10.55 3.89 -10.93
N ARG A 23 9.65 2.96 -10.73
CA ARG A 23 9.72 1.60 -11.26
C ARG A 23 8.34 1.05 -11.59
N PRO A 24 8.22 0.04 -12.45
CA PRO A 24 6.95 -0.67 -12.64
C PRO A 24 6.61 -1.53 -11.42
N ALA A 25 5.30 -1.78 -11.23
CA ALA A 25 4.81 -2.75 -10.27
C ALA A 25 3.69 -3.59 -10.88
N VAL A 26 3.69 -4.89 -10.59
CA VAL A 26 2.61 -5.82 -10.98
C VAL A 26 2.20 -6.63 -9.77
N CYS A 27 0.98 -6.38 -9.28
CA CYS A 27 0.45 -7.03 -8.09
C CYS A 27 -1.05 -7.27 -8.22
N ASN A 28 -1.62 -8.01 -7.28
CA ASN A 28 -3.06 -7.93 -7.04
C ASN A 28 -3.43 -6.51 -6.62
N ILE A 29 -4.63 -6.07 -6.97
CA ILE A 29 -5.10 -4.73 -6.63
C ILE A 29 -6.31 -4.82 -5.71
N ALA A 30 -6.28 -4.01 -4.64
CA ALA A 30 -7.35 -3.89 -3.68
C ALA A 30 -7.66 -2.41 -3.42
N PHE A 31 -8.85 -2.10 -2.93
CA PHE A 31 -9.21 -0.74 -2.53
C PHE A 31 -9.53 -0.66 -1.04
N ASN A 32 -9.26 0.50 -0.46
CA ASN A 32 -9.60 0.82 0.92
C ASN A 32 -10.46 2.10 0.95
N THR A 33 -11.53 2.08 1.75
CA THR A 33 -12.52 3.17 1.83
C THR A 33 -12.36 4.04 3.07
N SER A 34 -11.33 3.83 3.87
CA SER A 34 -11.06 4.65 5.06
C SER A 34 -10.80 6.11 4.68
N VAL A 35 -11.33 7.00 5.50
CA VAL A 35 -11.20 8.46 5.31
C VAL A 35 -9.85 8.97 5.83
N VAL A 36 -9.31 8.30 6.85
CA VAL A 36 -8.05 8.63 7.54
C VAL A 36 -7.21 7.37 7.70
N GLY A 37 -5.97 7.52 8.15
CA GLY A 37 -5.12 6.37 8.48
C GLY A 37 -4.42 5.78 7.26
N TYR A 38 -4.04 6.59 6.27
CA TYR A 38 -3.35 6.05 5.09
C TYR A 38 -1.99 5.47 5.45
N GLN A 39 -1.30 6.00 6.47
CA GLN A 39 -0.02 5.47 6.93
C GLN A 39 -0.18 4.07 7.53
N GLU A 40 -1.18 3.87 8.36
CA GLU A 40 -1.55 2.57 8.93
C GLU A 40 -1.89 1.59 7.81
N ILE A 41 -2.66 2.02 6.80
CA ILE A 41 -3.06 1.16 5.66
C ILE A 41 -1.84 0.72 4.84
N ILE A 42 -0.94 1.64 4.48
CA ILE A 42 0.23 1.29 3.65
C ILE A 42 1.28 0.48 4.42
N SER A 43 1.27 0.55 5.74
CA SER A 43 2.14 -0.25 6.62
C SER A 43 1.49 -1.52 7.17
N ASP A 44 0.21 -1.76 6.84
CA ASP A 44 -0.51 -2.96 7.25
C ASP A 44 0.03 -4.21 6.52
N PRO A 45 0.52 -5.23 7.23
CA PRO A 45 1.01 -6.47 6.63
C PRO A 45 -0.02 -7.18 5.73
N SER A 46 -1.33 -6.95 5.94
CA SER A 46 -2.41 -7.53 5.14
C SER A 46 -2.38 -7.09 3.67
N TYR A 47 -1.77 -5.94 3.35
CA TYR A 47 -1.64 -5.43 1.99
C TYR A 47 -0.29 -5.76 1.33
N THR A 48 0.50 -6.64 1.92
CA THR A 48 1.79 -7.04 1.35
C THR A 48 1.62 -7.59 -0.07
N ASP A 49 2.48 -7.11 -0.98
CA ASP A 49 2.45 -7.43 -2.43
C ASP A 49 1.10 -7.08 -3.11
N GLN A 50 0.39 -6.06 -2.63
CA GLN A 50 -0.81 -5.55 -3.28
C GLN A 50 -0.65 -4.09 -3.69
N ILE A 51 -1.24 -3.71 -4.83
CA ILE A 51 -1.48 -2.31 -5.18
C ILE A 51 -2.72 -1.87 -4.42
N VAL A 52 -2.59 -0.84 -3.59
CA VAL A 52 -3.69 -0.33 -2.77
C VAL A 52 -4.26 0.93 -3.39
N VAL A 53 -5.58 0.96 -3.60
CA VAL A 53 -6.32 2.14 -4.07
C VAL A 53 -6.97 2.83 -2.88
N MET A 54 -6.58 4.07 -2.61
CA MET A 54 -7.27 4.89 -1.61
C MET A 54 -8.45 5.60 -2.24
N THR A 55 -9.65 5.35 -1.72
CA THR A 55 -10.86 6.00 -2.27
C THR A 55 -11.07 7.42 -1.77
N TYR A 56 -10.47 7.76 -0.61
CA TYR A 56 -10.49 9.13 -0.11
C TYR A 56 -9.68 10.06 -1.03
N PRO A 57 -10.21 11.24 -1.38
CA PRO A 57 -9.63 12.06 -2.44
C PRO A 57 -8.20 12.51 -2.19
N VAL A 58 -7.88 13.02 -1.01
CA VAL A 58 -6.58 13.65 -0.70
C VAL A 58 -5.76 12.75 0.22
N ILE A 59 -4.61 12.31 -0.25
CA ILE A 59 -3.66 11.46 0.51
C ILE A 59 -2.32 12.19 0.63
N GLY A 60 -1.63 12.00 1.75
CA GLY A 60 -0.34 12.64 2.04
C GLY A 60 -0.45 13.95 2.83
N ASN A 61 -1.65 14.41 3.14
CA ASN A 61 -1.92 15.73 3.73
C ASN A 61 -1.38 15.93 5.15
N TYR A 62 -1.14 14.88 5.91
CA TYR A 62 -0.50 14.96 7.23
C TYR A 62 0.93 14.38 7.28
N GLY A 63 1.47 13.95 6.13
CA GLY A 63 2.81 13.37 6.04
C GLY A 63 2.92 12.01 6.70
N ILE A 64 4.14 11.65 7.09
CA ILE A 64 4.48 10.41 7.79
C ILE A 64 4.96 10.76 9.20
N THR A 65 4.51 10.00 10.18
CA THR A 65 4.94 10.09 11.58
C THR A 65 5.62 8.79 12.00
N ASP A 66 6.49 8.82 13.00
CA ASP A 66 7.19 7.62 13.46
C ASP A 66 6.28 6.66 14.24
N GLU A 67 5.14 7.18 14.74
CA GLU A 67 4.26 6.47 15.67
C GLU A 67 3.16 5.65 15.01
N ASP A 68 2.72 6.05 13.80
CA ASP A 68 1.50 5.53 13.17
C ASP A 68 1.77 4.33 12.20
N PHE A 69 2.88 3.62 12.39
CA PHE A 69 3.18 2.41 11.61
C PHE A 69 2.58 1.15 12.25
N GLU A 70 1.84 0.38 11.48
CA GLU A 70 1.33 -0.95 11.87
C GLU A 70 2.38 -2.05 11.79
N SER A 71 3.43 -1.85 11.00
CA SER A 71 4.55 -2.78 10.85
C SER A 71 5.86 -2.03 10.64
N ARG A 72 6.97 -2.67 10.98
CA ARG A 72 8.32 -2.17 10.71
C ARG A 72 8.70 -2.21 9.22
N VAL A 73 7.99 -3.00 8.44
CA VAL A 73 8.27 -3.21 7.02
C VAL A 73 7.06 -2.81 6.21
N MET A 74 7.23 -1.83 5.32
CA MET A 74 6.22 -1.49 4.32
C MET A 74 6.24 -2.53 3.21
N GLY A 75 5.11 -3.23 3.03
CA GLY A 75 5.02 -4.38 2.13
C GLY A 75 4.11 -4.16 0.93
N ILE A 76 3.42 -3.02 0.78
CA ILE A 76 2.53 -2.80 -0.36
C ILE A 76 3.32 -2.80 -1.68
N GLY A 77 2.71 -3.29 -2.75
CA GLY A 77 3.31 -3.34 -4.08
C GLY A 77 3.20 -2.03 -4.85
N GLY A 78 2.26 -1.16 -4.47
CA GLY A 78 2.05 0.16 -5.07
C GLY A 78 0.87 0.89 -4.45
N LEU A 79 0.77 2.21 -4.70
CA LEU A 79 -0.29 3.05 -4.17
C LEU A 79 -0.97 3.84 -5.29
N VAL A 80 -2.31 3.84 -5.30
CA VAL A 80 -3.12 4.60 -6.26
C VAL A 80 -3.99 5.58 -5.51
N VAL A 81 -3.88 6.86 -5.86
CA VAL A 81 -4.62 7.94 -5.21
C VAL A 81 -5.21 8.91 -6.23
N ARG A 82 -6.24 9.65 -5.85
CA ARG A 82 -6.82 10.70 -6.68
C ARG A 82 -5.97 11.97 -6.62
N GLU A 83 -5.70 12.45 -5.42
CA GLU A 83 -4.91 13.65 -5.17
C GLU A 83 -3.79 13.32 -4.19
N TYR A 84 -2.58 13.72 -4.53
CA TYR A 84 -1.41 13.58 -3.68
C TYR A 84 -0.99 14.96 -3.15
N CYS A 85 -0.97 15.11 -1.83
CA CYS A 85 -0.49 16.33 -1.18
C CYS A 85 1.03 16.28 -1.02
N THR A 86 1.73 17.21 -1.67
CA THR A 86 3.20 17.33 -1.62
C THR A 86 3.70 18.13 -0.42
N THR A 87 2.82 18.87 0.25
CA THR A 87 3.15 19.76 1.37
C THR A 87 2.30 19.40 2.60
N PRO A 88 2.74 18.42 3.39
CA PRO A 88 2.02 18.03 4.60
C PRO A 88 1.92 19.18 5.61
N SER A 89 0.82 19.22 6.37
CA SER A 89 0.56 20.24 7.39
C SER A 89 0.28 19.64 8.78
N ASN A 90 1.13 18.73 9.23
CA ASN A 90 1.07 18.18 10.59
C ASN A 90 2.37 18.48 11.32
N PHE A 91 2.28 18.98 12.55
CA PHE A 91 3.46 19.31 13.36
C PHE A 91 4.34 18.11 13.72
N ARG A 92 3.82 16.89 13.64
CA ARG A 92 4.55 15.63 13.91
C ARG A 92 5.15 14.98 12.67
N PHE A 93 4.92 15.52 11.46
CA PHE A 93 5.43 14.85 10.27
C PHE A 93 6.95 14.90 10.21
N THR A 94 7.55 13.78 9.83
CA THR A 94 9.01 13.62 9.71
C THR A 94 9.46 13.60 8.26
N LYS A 95 8.60 13.08 7.36
CA LYS A 95 8.86 13.03 5.93
C LYS A 95 7.55 13.01 5.14
N THR A 96 7.63 13.29 3.86
CA THR A 96 6.49 13.15 2.94
C THR A 96 6.20 11.69 2.62
N LEU A 97 4.99 11.42 2.17
CA LEU A 97 4.62 10.09 1.70
C LEU A 97 5.48 9.62 0.52
N SER A 98 5.84 10.53 -0.42
CA SER A 98 6.71 10.19 -1.56
C SER A 98 8.10 9.76 -1.12
N GLU A 99 8.72 10.50 -0.20
CA GLU A 99 10.05 10.17 0.33
C GLU A 99 10.05 8.78 0.99
N LEU A 100 9.04 8.46 1.81
CA LEU A 100 8.91 7.13 2.40
C LEU A 100 8.77 6.04 1.34
N MET A 101 7.92 6.28 0.33
CA MET A 101 7.70 5.30 -0.75
C MET A 101 8.96 5.11 -1.61
N GLU A 102 9.74 6.16 -1.85
CA GLU A 102 11.04 6.07 -2.54
C GLU A 102 12.04 5.22 -1.74
N GLU A 103 12.19 5.50 -0.45
CA GLU A 103 13.04 4.71 0.47
C GLU A 103 12.67 3.22 0.48
N CYS A 104 11.36 2.92 0.42
CA CYS A 104 10.84 1.55 0.41
C CYS A 104 10.75 0.94 -0.99
N SER A 105 11.17 1.67 -2.04
CA SER A 105 11.05 1.25 -3.44
C SER A 105 9.61 0.93 -3.87
N ILE A 106 8.63 1.68 -3.39
CA ILE A 106 7.21 1.52 -3.70
C ILE A 106 6.77 2.57 -4.72
N PRO A 107 6.28 2.20 -5.90
CA PRO A 107 5.75 3.14 -6.87
C PRO A 107 4.33 3.58 -6.51
N GLY A 108 4.01 4.82 -6.85
CA GLY A 108 2.67 5.39 -6.71
C GLY A 108 2.19 6.06 -7.98
N ILE A 109 0.89 6.17 -8.13
CA ILE A 109 0.23 6.93 -9.20
C ILE A 109 -0.90 7.78 -8.62
N TYR A 110 -0.92 9.07 -8.97
CA TYR A 110 -1.99 9.99 -8.59
C TYR A 110 -2.64 10.64 -9.81
N GLY A 111 -3.76 11.35 -9.61
CA GLY A 111 -4.57 11.89 -10.69
C GLY A 111 -5.56 10.88 -11.27
N VAL A 112 -5.68 9.71 -10.66
CA VAL A 112 -6.53 8.61 -11.11
C VAL A 112 -7.99 8.85 -10.68
N ASP A 113 -8.96 8.54 -11.53
CA ASP A 113 -10.36 8.44 -11.11
C ASP A 113 -10.57 7.19 -10.24
N THR A 114 -10.24 7.35 -8.94
CA THR A 114 -10.33 6.25 -7.95
C THR A 114 -11.76 5.76 -7.76
N ARG A 115 -12.77 6.59 -8.02
CA ARG A 115 -14.19 6.18 -7.96
C ARG A 115 -14.54 5.22 -9.10
N ALA A 116 -14.17 5.56 -10.33
CA ALA A 116 -14.38 4.67 -11.49
C ALA A 116 -13.57 3.38 -11.34
N LEU A 117 -12.33 3.48 -10.87
CA LEU A 117 -11.46 2.33 -10.58
C LEU A 117 -12.08 1.41 -9.52
N THR A 118 -12.52 1.94 -8.38
CA THR A 118 -13.16 1.17 -7.30
C THR A 118 -14.41 0.43 -7.78
N ARG A 119 -15.24 1.07 -8.61
CA ARG A 119 -16.39 0.40 -9.22
C ARG A 119 -15.96 -0.75 -10.13
N ALA A 120 -14.92 -0.54 -10.95
CA ALA A 120 -14.41 -1.58 -11.82
C ALA A 120 -13.86 -2.80 -11.03
N LEU A 121 -13.19 -2.54 -9.89
CA LEU A 121 -12.68 -3.60 -9.00
C LEU A 121 -13.81 -4.34 -8.29
N ARG A 122 -14.81 -3.61 -7.78
CA ARG A 122 -15.97 -4.22 -7.11
C ARG A 122 -16.75 -5.15 -8.04
N ASP A 123 -16.97 -4.69 -9.27
CA ASP A 123 -17.78 -5.42 -10.26
C ASP A 123 -16.97 -6.57 -10.91
N GLY A 124 -15.65 -6.45 -11.00
CA GLY A 124 -14.75 -7.42 -11.61
C GLY A 124 -14.15 -8.46 -10.66
N GLY A 125 -14.28 -8.27 -9.33
CA GLY A 125 -13.69 -9.15 -8.32
C GLY A 125 -12.18 -9.05 -8.22
N VAL A 126 -11.53 -10.13 -7.79
CA VAL A 126 -10.07 -10.19 -7.63
C VAL A 126 -9.39 -10.07 -8.99
N MET A 127 -8.51 -9.09 -9.15
CA MET A 127 -7.75 -8.91 -10.38
C MET A 127 -6.35 -8.38 -10.10
N ARG A 128 -5.49 -8.53 -11.09
CA ARG A 128 -4.14 -7.99 -11.07
C ARG A 128 -4.10 -6.65 -11.80
N ALA A 129 -3.12 -5.85 -11.48
CA ALA A 129 -2.87 -4.59 -12.14
C ALA A 129 -1.37 -4.33 -12.28
N ALA A 130 -1.02 -3.50 -13.26
CA ALA A 130 0.32 -2.99 -13.46
C ALA A 130 0.33 -1.45 -13.36
N ILE A 131 1.28 -0.89 -12.59
CA ILE A 131 1.66 0.52 -12.69
C ILE A 131 2.88 0.58 -13.61
N VAL A 132 2.77 1.27 -14.74
CA VAL A 132 3.80 1.33 -15.78
C VAL A 132 3.96 2.75 -16.30
N ASP A 133 5.01 3.01 -17.08
CA ASP A 133 5.19 4.27 -17.79
C ASP A 133 4.09 4.46 -18.84
N ALA A 134 3.71 5.71 -19.09
CA ALA A 134 2.58 6.02 -20.00
C ALA A 134 2.86 5.66 -21.48
N ASP A 135 4.14 5.53 -21.87
CA ASP A 135 4.58 5.12 -23.21
C ASP A 135 4.42 3.61 -23.46
N MET A 136 4.33 2.80 -22.42
CA MET A 136 4.05 1.37 -22.55
C MET A 136 2.62 1.15 -23.07
N SER A 137 2.45 0.33 -24.10
CA SER A 137 1.12 0.00 -24.62
C SER A 137 0.32 -0.86 -23.64
N ILE A 138 -1.01 -0.88 -23.80
CA ILE A 138 -1.87 -1.73 -22.95
C ILE A 138 -1.54 -3.21 -23.16
N GLU A 139 -1.26 -3.62 -24.39
CA GLU A 139 -0.90 -5.00 -24.76
C GLU A 139 0.39 -5.42 -24.06
N GLN A 140 1.41 -4.57 -24.06
CA GLN A 140 2.68 -4.80 -23.35
C GLN A 140 2.48 -4.89 -21.84
N ALA A 141 1.62 -4.04 -21.27
CA ALA A 141 1.30 -4.09 -19.84
C ALA A 141 0.53 -5.37 -19.47
N LEU A 142 -0.38 -5.83 -20.31
CA LEU A 142 -1.09 -7.10 -20.11
C LEU A 142 -0.15 -8.31 -20.21
N GLU A 143 0.79 -8.27 -21.15
CA GLU A 143 1.83 -9.29 -21.24
C GLU A 143 2.72 -9.30 -20.01
N LEU A 144 3.13 -8.14 -19.50
CA LEU A 144 3.89 -8.00 -18.26
C LEU A 144 3.11 -8.58 -17.06
N ILE A 145 1.79 -8.32 -16.96
CA ILE A 145 0.93 -8.91 -15.93
C ILE A 145 0.91 -10.44 -16.04
N ALA A 146 0.80 -10.97 -17.27
CA ALA A 146 0.73 -12.42 -17.49
C ALA A 146 2.06 -13.13 -17.17
N GLN A 147 3.19 -12.51 -17.52
CA GLN A 147 4.53 -13.08 -17.30
C GLN A 147 5.02 -12.94 -15.85
N THR A 148 4.50 -11.96 -15.08
CA THR A 148 4.93 -11.76 -13.69
C THR A 148 4.34 -12.86 -12.80
N PRO A 149 5.16 -13.66 -12.10
CA PRO A 149 4.65 -14.70 -11.23
C PRO A 149 3.88 -14.14 -10.05
N VAL A 150 2.85 -14.86 -9.59
CA VAL A 150 2.16 -14.53 -8.35
C VAL A 150 3.00 -15.03 -7.18
N ASN A 151 3.25 -14.16 -6.21
CA ASN A 151 3.90 -14.59 -4.99
C ASN A 151 2.87 -15.29 -4.08
N HIS A 152 3.07 -16.57 -3.83
CA HIS A 152 2.22 -17.38 -2.93
C HIS A 152 2.76 -17.46 -1.50
N ASP A 153 3.95 -16.94 -1.24
CA ASP A 153 4.61 -17.00 0.06
C ASP A 153 4.66 -15.64 0.76
N VAL A 154 3.53 -14.92 0.71
CA VAL A 154 3.40 -13.59 1.31
C VAL A 154 3.50 -13.66 2.83
N VAL A 155 2.95 -14.72 3.44
CA VAL A 155 2.97 -14.91 4.90
C VAL A 155 4.39 -15.02 5.43
N ALA A 156 5.29 -15.73 4.73
CA ALA A 156 6.69 -15.84 5.14
C ALA A 156 7.44 -14.49 5.13
N LYS A 157 7.03 -13.55 4.27
CA LYS A 157 7.62 -12.21 4.24
C LYS A 157 7.30 -11.38 5.49
N VAL A 158 6.10 -11.55 6.04
CA VAL A 158 5.59 -10.74 7.14
C VAL A 158 5.68 -11.41 8.50
N SER A 159 5.87 -12.74 8.54
CA SER A 159 6.03 -13.50 9.77
C SER A 159 7.31 -13.13 10.50
N CYS A 160 7.27 -13.06 11.82
CA CYS A 160 8.45 -12.82 12.63
C CYS A 160 9.46 -13.97 12.51
N ARG A 161 10.74 -13.62 12.38
CA ARG A 161 11.84 -14.61 12.31
C ARG A 161 12.36 -15.06 13.67
N LYS A 162 12.03 -14.32 14.72
CA LYS A 162 12.50 -14.57 16.09
C LYS A 162 11.39 -14.27 17.05
N ARG A 163 11.35 -15.04 18.15
CA ARG A 163 10.48 -14.73 19.28
C ARG A 163 10.82 -13.35 19.85
N TRP A 164 9.80 -12.55 20.09
CA TRP A 164 9.90 -11.25 20.72
C TRP A 164 8.83 -11.08 21.81
N TYR A 165 8.95 -10.07 22.61
CA TYR A 165 8.09 -9.86 23.77
C TYR A 165 7.61 -8.41 23.77
N SER A 166 6.33 -8.22 24.03
CA SER A 166 5.76 -6.96 24.48
C SER A 166 5.41 -7.09 25.96
N ARG A 167 5.81 -6.15 26.78
CA ARG A 167 5.63 -6.22 28.23
C ARG A 167 4.83 -5.02 28.70
N THR A 168 3.84 -5.29 29.58
CA THR A 168 3.11 -4.28 30.31
C THR A 168 3.30 -4.50 31.81
N PRO A 169 3.44 -3.44 32.61
CA PRO A 169 3.51 -3.59 34.09
C PRO A 169 2.16 -4.09 34.61
N ASN A 170 2.21 -4.90 35.68
CA ASN A 170 1.02 -5.43 36.37
C ASN A 170 0.04 -6.21 35.49
N HIS A 171 0.56 -6.96 34.48
CA HIS A 171 -0.25 -7.78 33.62
C HIS A 171 -1.08 -8.82 34.38
N LYS A 172 -2.29 -9.09 33.89
CA LYS A 172 -3.21 -10.09 34.51
C LYS A 172 -3.07 -11.45 33.82
N TYR A 173 -2.64 -11.46 32.55
CA TYR A 173 -2.55 -12.66 31.73
C TYR A 173 -1.28 -12.67 30.91
N ASP A 174 -0.74 -13.85 30.67
CA ASP A 174 0.31 -14.08 29.67
C ASP A 174 -0.37 -14.57 28.38
N VAL A 175 -0.20 -13.82 27.29
CA VAL A 175 -0.80 -14.11 25.99
C VAL A 175 0.29 -14.50 24.99
N VAL A 176 0.11 -15.62 24.30
CA VAL A 176 0.98 -16.04 23.21
C VAL A 176 0.33 -15.70 21.89
N VAL A 177 1.00 -14.87 21.08
CA VAL A 177 0.55 -14.50 19.73
C VAL A 177 1.39 -15.24 18.71
N VAL A 178 0.73 -15.95 17.77
CA VAL A 178 1.38 -16.52 16.59
C VAL A 178 1.48 -15.42 15.54
N ASP A 179 2.68 -14.84 15.41
CA ASP A 179 2.92 -13.69 14.54
C ASP A 179 3.14 -14.14 13.08
N CYS A 180 2.07 -14.07 12.30
CA CYS A 180 2.05 -14.24 10.84
C CYS A 180 1.85 -12.91 10.10
N GLY A 181 2.39 -11.82 10.64
CA GLY A 181 2.16 -10.45 10.19
C GLY A 181 1.15 -9.71 11.06
N VAL A 182 1.40 -9.71 12.38
CA VAL A 182 0.55 -9.02 13.36
C VAL A 182 0.70 -7.51 13.23
N LYS A 183 -0.42 -6.80 13.33
CA LYS A 183 -0.42 -5.34 13.41
C LYS A 183 0.04 -4.88 14.80
N ARG A 184 0.75 -3.76 14.82
CA ARG A 184 1.22 -3.13 16.07
C ARG A 184 0.04 -2.79 16.99
N THR A 185 -1.04 -2.24 16.45
CA THR A 185 -2.24 -1.90 17.23
C THR A 185 -2.87 -3.11 17.92
N ILE A 186 -2.82 -4.31 17.37
CA ILE A 186 -3.30 -5.52 18.04
C ILE A 186 -2.49 -5.80 19.32
N ILE A 187 -1.17 -5.60 19.26
CA ILE A 187 -0.31 -5.80 20.45
C ILE A 187 -0.53 -4.70 21.48
N GLU A 188 -0.75 -3.47 21.05
CA GLU A 188 -1.05 -2.33 21.93
C GLU A 188 -2.38 -2.55 22.66
N GLU A 189 -3.40 -3.00 21.98
CA GLU A 189 -4.70 -3.35 22.58
C GLU A 189 -4.60 -4.53 23.58
N LEU A 190 -3.73 -5.51 23.32
CA LEU A 190 -3.48 -6.61 24.26
C LEU A 190 -2.73 -6.15 25.52
N ASN A 191 -2.04 -5.01 25.49
CA ASN A 191 -1.29 -4.42 26.57
C ASN A 191 -2.08 -3.36 27.38
N SER A 192 -3.25 -2.96 26.90
CA SER A 192 -4.12 -1.99 27.56
C SER A 192 -4.95 -2.66 28.66
#